data_fa00dc26f4a9ac09c8091c50af0faddf
#
_entry.id   fa00dc26f4a9ac09c8091c50af0faddf
#
_cell.length_a   1.000
_cell.length_b   1.000
_cell.length_c   1.000
_cell.angle_alpha   90.00
_cell.angle_beta   90.00
_cell.angle_gamma   90.00
#
_symmetry.space_group_name_H-M   'P 1'
#
loop_
_entity.id
_entity.type
_entity.pdbx_description
1 polymer ?
#
loop_
_entity_poly.entity_id
_entity_poly.type
_entity_poly.pdbx_seq_one_letter_code
_entity_poly.pdbx_strand_id
1 'polypeptide(L)'
;IARYRKEATGALNDEVLRNLSERLTYLRGLEERKETVLASIEEQGKLTDELKAQILSAETMVLLEDLYRPYKPKRRTRATIAKEKGLEPLAGVITLQMIKAPLIEEAAKYVDAEKGVTTAEEAIAGASDIIAESISDEADYRTHIRDLTVKKGRMTSTAKDPETESVYEMYYDFDEPVAKLAGHRILAVNRGEKEKFLTVKIEAPQEDILRYLEKKVIVRDNPQTNEVLRDVVRDAYDRLIAPAIEREIRSNLTERAEDGAIRVFGKNLEQLLMQPPIAGQVVLGWDPAFRTGCKLAVVDPTGKVLDTTVIYPTAPQNKVAEAKAVLKKLIAKYHITLISLGNGTASRESEQIIVGLLKELPVKVQYIIVNEAGASVYSASKLATEEFPNFDVGQRSAASMARRLQDPLAELVKIDPKSIGVGQYQHDMNQKKLGEALGGVVED
;
A
#
# COMPACT_ATOMS: atom_id res chain seq x y z
N ILE A 1 -10.15 27.02 1.52
CA ILE A 1 -9.86 27.79 0.28
C ILE A 1 -11.03 27.65 -0.70
N ALA A 2 -11.44 26.42 -1.05
CA ALA A 2 -12.51 26.17 -2.00
C ALA A 2 -13.85 26.83 -1.62
N ARG A 3 -14.21 26.83 -0.33
CA ARG A 3 -15.46 27.43 0.15
C ARG A 3 -15.39 28.94 0.37
N TYR A 4 -14.31 29.42 1.01
CA TYR A 4 -14.23 30.78 1.55
C TYR A 4 -13.31 31.72 0.78
N ARG A 5 -12.56 31.22 -0.19
CA ARG A 5 -11.62 32.01 -1.01
C ARG A 5 -11.72 31.67 -2.49
N LYS A 6 -12.96 31.49 -2.97
CA LYS A 6 -13.24 31.18 -4.38
C LYS A 6 -12.69 32.24 -5.33
N GLU A 7 -12.73 33.49 -4.93
CA GLU A 7 -12.19 34.62 -5.69
C GLU A 7 -10.69 34.52 -5.92
N ALA A 8 -9.94 33.96 -4.97
CA ALA A 8 -8.50 33.83 -5.09
C ALA A 8 -8.05 32.68 -6.02
N THR A 9 -8.93 31.71 -6.25
CA THR A 9 -8.61 30.48 -7.01
C THR A 9 -9.36 30.37 -8.33
N GLY A 10 -10.21 31.34 -8.68
CA GLY A 10 -11.08 31.22 -9.85
C GLY A 10 -12.12 30.10 -9.73
N ALA A 11 -12.56 29.81 -8.50
CA ALA A 11 -13.53 28.77 -8.15
C ALA A 11 -13.04 27.32 -8.40
N LEU A 12 -11.75 27.03 -8.17
CA LEU A 12 -11.24 25.66 -8.16
C LEU A 12 -11.97 24.82 -7.10
N ASN A 13 -12.29 23.58 -7.47
CA ASN A 13 -12.90 22.62 -6.56
C ASN A 13 -11.85 22.01 -5.59
N ASP A 14 -12.32 21.30 -4.57
CA ASP A 14 -11.49 20.71 -3.52
C ASP A 14 -10.52 19.67 -4.06
N GLU A 15 -10.95 18.83 -5.00
CA GLU A 15 -10.09 17.79 -5.60
C GLU A 15 -8.89 18.41 -6.34
N VAL A 16 -9.11 19.45 -7.12
CA VAL A 16 -8.03 20.16 -7.83
C VAL A 16 -7.07 20.80 -6.84
N LEU A 17 -7.58 21.39 -5.75
CA LEU A 17 -6.74 22.00 -4.72
C LEU A 17 -5.94 20.97 -3.92
N ARG A 18 -6.50 19.79 -3.65
CA ARG A 18 -5.76 18.67 -3.01
C ARG A 18 -4.66 18.17 -3.93
N ASN A 19 -4.94 17.89 -5.18
CA ASN A 19 -3.95 17.49 -6.18
C ASN A 19 -2.82 18.52 -6.32
N LEU A 20 -3.16 19.80 -6.31
CA LEU A 20 -2.19 20.90 -6.33
C LEU A 20 -1.31 20.88 -5.06
N SER A 21 -1.92 20.70 -3.89
CA SER A 21 -1.19 20.63 -2.60
C SER A 21 -0.23 19.44 -2.55
N GLU A 22 -0.67 18.26 -2.98
CA GLU A 22 0.17 17.06 -3.06
C GLU A 22 1.35 17.27 -4.01
N ARG A 23 1.09 17.81 -5.20
CA ARG A 23 2.14 18.07 -6.18
C ARG A 23 3.12 19.13 -5.69
N LEU A 24 2.64 20.18 -5.04
CA LEU A 24 3.48 21.21 -4.45
C LEU A 24 4.36 20.65 -3.33
N THR A 25 3.81 19.81 -2.47
CA THR A 25 4.56 19.14 -1.40
C THR A 25 5.67 18.25 -1.98
N TYR A 26 5.35 17.48 -3.02
CA TYR A 26 6.33 16.65 -3.73
C TYR A 26 7.46 17.50 -4.34
N LEU A 27 7.13 18.58 -5.05
CA LEU A 27 8.12 19.43 -5.69
C LEU A 27 9.01 20.16 -4.68
N ARG A 28 8.43 20.63 -3.56
CA ARG A 28 9.22 21.22 -2.47
C ARG A 28 10.20 20.21 -1.86
N GLY A 29 9.73 18.99 -1.61
CA GLY A 29 10.59 17.90 -1.14
C GLY A 29 11.70 17.55 -2.14
N LEU A 30 11.39 17.59 -3.44
CA LEU A 30 12.39 17.37 -4.49
C LEU A 30 13.45 18.50 -4.50
N GLU A 31 13.06 19.76 -4.44
CA GLU A 31 14.00 20.90 -4.41
C GLU A 31 14.87 20.91 -3.14
N GLU A 32 14.29 20.68 -1.98
CA GLU A 32 15.05 20.53 -0.73
C GLU A 32 16.06 19.37 -0.80
N ARG A 33 15.66 18.28 -1.43
CA ARG A 33 16.57 17.14 -1.65
C ARG A 33 17.69 17.47 -2.63
N LYS A 34 17.42 18.23 -3.70
CA LYS A 34 18.45 18.71 -4.63
C LYS A 34 19.49 19.55 -3.92
N GLU A 35 19.07 20.49 -3.06
CA GLU A 35 19.98 21.32 -2.26
C GLU A 35 20.88 20.45 -1.37
N THR A 36 20.30 19.47 -0.68
CA THR A 36 21.05 18.52 0.16
C THR A 36 22.07 17.71 -0.64
N VAL A 37 21.68 17.23 -1.81
CA VAL A 37 22.54 16.43 -2.71
C VAL A 37 23.68 17.28 -3.26
N LEU A 38 23.39 18.50 -3.73
CA LEU A 38 24.42 19.43 -4.23
C LEU A 38 25.45 19.77 -3.15
N ALA A 39 25.00 20.10 -1.94
CA ALA A 39 25.87 20.39 -0.81
C ALA A 39 26.78 19.21 -0.46
N SER A 40 26.22 17.99 -0.44
CA SER A 40 27.00 16.77 -0.15
C SER A 40 28.06 16.46 -1.20
N ILE A 41 27.77 16.71 -2.49
CA ILE A 41 28.76 16.48 -3.59
C ILE A 41 29.80 17.57 -3.60
N GLU A 42 29.43 18.83 -3.33
CA GLU A 42 30.33 19.95 -3.24
C GLU A 42 31.32 19.78 -2.08
N GLU A 43 30.87 19.35 -0.92
CA GLU A 43 31.71 19.03 0.24
C GLU A 43 32.76 17.96 -0.08
N GLN A 44 32.45 17.02 -0.98
CA GLN A 44 33.40 16.02 -1.47
C GLN A 44 34.35 16.55 -2.55
N GLY A 45 34.21 17.80 -3.01
CA GLY A 45 34.99 18.40 -4.09
C GLY A 45 34.78 17.75 -5.46
N LYS A 46 33.60 17.11 -5.67
CA LYS A 46 33.29 16.34 -6.88
C LYS A 46 32.19 16.97 -7.73
N LEU A 47 31.67 18.14 -7.35
CA LEU A 47 30.62 18.82 -8.09
C LEU A 47 31.18 19.49 -9.34
N THR A 48 30.74 19.04 -10.52
CA THR A 48 31.04 19.68 -11.81
C THR A 48 29.82 20.50 -12.27
N ASP A 49 30.06 21.47 -13.18
CA ASP A 49 28.96 22.28 -13.73
C ASP A 49 27.92 21.42 -14.48
N GLU A 50 28.37 20.37 -15.18
CA GLU A 50 27.52 19.44 -15.89
C GLU A 50 26.64 18.64 -14.91
N LEU A 51 27.22 18.08 -13.86
CA LEU A 51 26.51 17.34 -12.83
C LEU A 51 25.50 18.23 -12.11
N LYS A 52 25.90 19.47 -11.78
CA LYS A 52 25.01 20.45 -11.18
C LYS A 52 23.78 20.73 -12.06
N ALA A 53 24.01 20.93 -13.37
CA ALA A 53 22.93 21.14 -14.33
C ALA A 53 22.00 19.93 -14.41
N GLN A 54 22.53 18.71 -14.44
CA GLN A 54 21.74 17.48 -14.41
C GLN A 54 20.89 17.34 -13.14
N ILE A 55 21.46 17.62 -11.97
CA ILE A 55 20.74 17.57 -10.69
C ILE A 55 19.62 18.61 -10.65
N LEU A 56 19.90 19.85 -11.06
CA LEU A 56 18.89 20.91 -11.10
C LEU A 56 17.75 20.62 -12.06
N SER A 57 18.03 19.97 -13.19
CA SER A 57 17.04 19.60 -14.20
C SER A 57 16.26 18.30 -13.87
N ALA A 58 16.64 17.58 -12.82
CA ALA A 58 15.94 16.36 -12.43
C ALA A 58 14.47 16.64 -12.05
N GLU A 59 13.53 16.00 -12.72
CA GLU A 59 12.09 16.18 -12.52
C GLU A 59 11.48 15.19 -11.53
N THR A 60 12.25 14.17 -11.16
CA THR A 60 11.79 13.12 -10.24
C THR A 60 12.82 12.80 -9.17
N MET A 61 12.34 12.39 -8.01
CA MET A 61 13.19 11.92 -6.91
C MET A 61 14.06 10.73 -7.32
N VAL A 62 13.53 9.84 -8.14
CA VAL A 62 14.22 8.64 -8.63
C VAL A 62 15.46 9.03 -9.44
N LEU A 63 15.29 9.93 -10.40
CA LEU A 63 16.41 10.41 -11.23
C LEU A 63 17.45 11.14 -10.38
N LEU A 64 17.01 11.97 -9.44
CA LEU A 64 17.90 12.65 -8.51
C LEU A 64 18.74 11.67 -7.67
N GLU A 65 18.12 10.64 -7.11
CA GLU A 65 18.82 9.61 -6.33
C GLU A 65 19.77 8.76 -7.19
N ASP A 66 19.43 8.49 -8.44
CA ASP A 66 20.33 7.82 -9.37
C ASP A 66 21.57 8.67 -9.68
N LEU A 67 21.40 9.98 -9.91
CA LEU A 67 22.52 10.91 -10.11
C LEU A 67 23.41 11.05 -8.86
N TYR A 68 22.80 11.00 -7.67
CA TYR A 68 23.53 11.09 -6.40
C TYR A 68 24.23 9.79 -6.01
N ARG A 69 23.81 8.64 -6.53
CA ARG A 69 24.30 7.31 -6.12
C ARG A 69 25.82 7.16 -6.11
N PRO A 70 26.59 7.62 -7.11
CA PRO A 70 28.06 7.52 -7.10
C PRO A 70 28.71 8.27 -5.94
N TYR A 71 28.05 9.33 -5.45
CA TYR A 71 28.57 10.27 -4.44
C TYR A 71 28.02 10.02 -3.04
N LYS A 72 26.98 9.18 -2.95
CA LYS A 72 26.33 8.87 -1.69
C LYS A 72 27.29 8.11 -0.77
N PRO A 73 27.48 8.56 0.48
CA PRO A 73 28.29 7.82 1.45
C PRO A 73 27.79 6.38 1.58
N LYS A 74 28.64 5.44 1.23
CA LYS A 74 28.33 4.00 1.26
C LYS A 74 28.93 3.38 2.51
N ARG A 75 28.27 2.37 3.04
CA ARG A 75 28.91 1.46 3.99
C ARG A 75 30.04 0.71 3.29
N ARG A 76 30.94 0.11 4.05
CA ARG A 76 32.07 -0.66 3.51
C ARG A 76 31.58 -1.75 2.55
N THR A 77 31.80 -1.53 1.25
CA THR A 77 31.40 -2.42 0.15
C THR A 77 32.59 -3.27 -0.31
N ARG A 78 32.35 -4.30 -1.14
CA ARG A 78 33.43 -5.05 -1.79
C ARG A 78 34.35 -4.13 -2.61
N ALA A 79 33.77 -3.18 -3.33
CA ALA A 79 34.53 -2.19 -4.09
C ALA A 79 35.38 -1.28 -3.20
N THR A 80 34.85 -0.82 -2.06
CA THR A 80 35.62 -0.02 -1.09
C THR A 80 36.82 -0.81 -0.54
N ILE A 81 36.59 -2.08 -0.19
CA ILE A 81 37.64 -2.98 0.29
C ILE A 81 38.71 -3.17 -0.79
N ALA A 82 38.32 -3.36 -2.06
CA ALA A 82 39.26 -3.51 -3.17
C ALA A 82 40.07 -2.23 -3.42
N LYS A 83 39.47 -1.05 -3.26
CA LYS A 83 40.17 0.24 -3.33
C LYS A 83 41.20 0.41 -2.21
N GLU A 84 40.84 0.03 -0.98
CA GLU A 84 41.78 0.00 0.17
C GLU A 84 42.97 -0.92 -0.11
N LYS A 85 42.78 -2.00 -0.84
CA LYS A 85 43.84 -2.91 -1.28
C LYS A 85 44.67 -2.41 -2.44
N GLY A 86 44.39 -1.21 -2.96
CA GLY A 86 45.12 -0.60 -4.05
C GLY A 86 44.82 -1.13 -5.45
N LEU A 87 43.63 -1.71 -5.66
CA LEU A 87 43.23 -2.35 -6.92
C LEU A 87 42.49 -1.41 -7.90
N GLU A 88 42.30 -0.13 -7.53
CA GLU A 88 41.64 0.85 -8.41
C GLU A 88 42.38 1.08 -9.73
N PRO A 89 43.75 1.19 -9.77
CA PRO A 89 44.45 1.29 -11.04
C PRO A 89 44.28 0.08 -11.95
N LEU A 90 44.22 -1.15 -11.41
CA LEU A 90 43.95 -2.35 -12.20
C LEU A 90 42.53 -2.30 -12.79
N ALA A 91 41.53 -1.86 -12.03
CA ALA A 91 40.19 -1.62 -12.53
C ALA A 91 40.20 -0.61 -13.71
N GLY A 92 40.98 0.45 -13.61
CA GLY A 92 41.19 1.41 -14.69
C GLY A 92 41.77 0.77 -15.94
N VAL A 93 42.79 -0.06 -15.80
CA VAL A 93 43.43 -0.79 -16.91
C VAL A 93 42.43 -1.71 -17.62
N ILE A 94 41.66 -2.46 -16.87
CA ILE A 94 40.62 -3.32 -17.45
C ILE A 94 39.56 -2.50 -18.18
N THR A 95 39.12 -1.42 -17.60
CA THR A 95 38.08 -0.54 -18.18
C THR A 95 38.54 0.15 -19.46
N LEU A 96 39.82 0.51 -19.57
CA LEU A 96 40.41 1.11 -20.78
C LEU A 96 40.47 0.14 -21.95
N GLN A 97 40.49 -1.19 -21.71
CA GLN A 97 40.46 -2.24 -22.74
C GLN A 97 41.59 -2.09 -23.78
N MET A 98 42.80 -1.70 -23.36
CA MET A 98 43.92 -1.42 -24.25
C MET A 98 45.15 -2.31 -24.02
N ILE A 99 45.09 -3.23 -23.04
CA ILE A 99 46.22 -4.11 -22.72
C ILE A 99 46.49 -5.12 -23.86
N LYS A 100 47.75 -5.39 -24.10
CA LYS A 100 48.20 -6.37 -25.09
C LYS A 100 48.69 -7.66 -24.45
N ALA A 101 49.23 -7.56 -23.24
CA ALA A 101 49.67 -8.71 -22.45
C ALA A 101 48.48 -9.44 -21.84
N PRO A 102 48.60 -10.72 -21.47
CA PRO A 102 47.60 -11.45 -20.74
C PRO A 102 47.20 -10.70 -19.47
N LEU A 103 45.89 -10.62 -19.17
CA LEU A 103 45.37 -9.88 -18.00
C LEU A 103 45.97 -10.40 -16.68
N ILE A 104 46.21 -11.70 -16.58
CA ILE A 104 46.82 -12.29 -15.40
C ILE A 104 48.24 -11.77 -15.11
N GLU A 105 49.02 -11.49 -16.15
CA GLU A 105 50.35 -10.92 -16.01
C GLU A 105 50.28 -9.45 -15.55
N GLU A 106 49.32 -8.70 -16.06
CA GLU A 106 49.09 -7.34 -15.61
C GLU A 106 48.62 -7.32 -14.15
N ALA A 107 47.68 -8.19 -13.78
CA ALA A 107 47.16 -8.30 -12.44
C ALA A 107 48.21 -8.74 -11.41
N ALA A 108 49.20 -9.54 -11.82
CA ALA A 108 50.30 -9.97 -10.96
C ALA A 108 51.13 -8.77 -10.39
N LYS A 109 51.14 -7.63 -11.07
CA LYS A 109 51.81 -6.40 -10.58
C LYS A 109 51.12 -5.77 -9.37
N TYR A 110 49.88 -6.14 -9.09
CA TYR A 110 49.05 -5.63 -7.98
C TYR A 110 48.94 -6.60 -6.83
N VAL A 111 49.63 -7.73 -6.86
CA VAL A 111 49.75 -8.67 -5.75
C VAL A 111 50.52 -8.03 -4.62
N ASP A 112 49.89 -7.97 -3.45
CA ASP A 112 50.45 -7.41 -2.21
C ASP A 112 49.87 -8.14 -1.00
N ALA A 113 50.65 -9.03 -0.44
CA ALA A 113 50.23 -9.85 0.70
C ALA A 113 49.93 -9.00 1.96
N GLU A 114 50.61 -7.89 2.15
CA GLU A 114 50.38 -6.97 3.30
C GLU A 114 49.01 -6.30 3.19
N LYS A 115 48.54 -6.06 1.99
CA LYS A 115 47.18 -5.53 1.71
C LYS A 115 46.13 -6.62 1.54
N GLY A 116 46.52 -7.87 1.67
CA GLY A 116 45.63 -9.03 1.58
C GLY A 116 45.23 -9.36 0.15
N VAL A 117 46.14 -9.16 -0.83
CA VAL A 117 46.03 -9.62 -2.20
C VAL A 117 47.16 -10.62 -2.45
N THR A 118 46.87 -11.90 -2.41
CA THR A 118 47.87 -12.98 -2.42
C THR A 118 48.08 -13.55 -3.81
N THR A 119 47.13 -13.43 -4.73
CA THR A 119 47.20 -13.95 -6.08
C THR A 119 46.72 -12.92 -7.12
N ALA A 120 47.11 -13.12 -8.39
CA ALA A 120 46.65 -12.31 -9.50
C ALA A 120 45.12 -12.42 -9.73
N GLU A 121 44.58 -13.58 -9.47
CA GLU A 121 43.12 -13.84 -9.55
C GLU A 121 42.36 -13.02 -8.51
N GLU A 122 42.88 -12.93 -7.28
CA GLU A 122 42.31 -12.05 -6.23
C GLU A 122 42.39 -10.58 -6.62
N ALA A 123 43.43 -10.15 -7.28
CA ALA A 123 43.55 -8.80 -7.79
C ALA A 123 42.50 -8.51 -8.87
N ILE A 124 42.29 -9.44 -9.82
CA ILE A 124 41.25 -9.34 -10.84
C ILE A 124 39.87 -9.29 -10.21
N ALA A 125 39.57 -10.16 -9.24
CA ALA A 125 38.32 -10.19 -8.53
C ALA A 125 38.02 -8.86 -7.82
N GLY A 126 38.97 -8.30 -7.12
CA GLY A 126 38.82 -6.99 -6.46
C GLY A 126 38.63 -5.84 -7.48
N ALA A 127 39.39 -5.81 -8.56
CA ALA A 127 39.21 -4.85 -9.64
C ALA A 127 37.81 -4.99 -10.30
N SER A 128 37.33 -6.22 -10.45
CA SER A 128 36.01 -6.52 -10.97
C SER A 128 34.89 -6.00 -10.06
N ASP A 129 35.04 -6.10 -8.74
CA ASP A 129 34.10 -5.53 -7.76
C ASP A 129 34.01 -4.00 -7.89
N ILE A 130 35.13 -3.32 -8.13
CA ILE A 130 35.17 -1.87 -8.36
C ILE A 130 34.40 -1.50 -9.65
N ILE A 131 34.65 -2.23 -10.74
CA ILE A 131 34.00 -1.99 -12.03
C ILE A 131 32.51 -2.29 -11.92
N ALA A 132 32.12 -3.37 -11.27
CA ALA A 132 30.70 -3.74 -11.06
C ALA A 132 29.95 -2.66 -10.29
N GLU A 133 30.53 -2.09 -9.24
CA GLU A 133 29.91 -0.99 -8.50
C GLU A 133 29.78 0.26 -9.37
N SER A 134 30.79 0.60 -10.17
CA SER A 134 30.76 1.71 -11.12
C SER A 134 29.62 1.55 -12.15
N ILE A 135 29.47 0.37 -12.74
CA ILE A 135 28.36 0.06 -13.66
C ILE A 135 27.01 0.23 -12.96
N SER A 136 26.90 -0.28 -11.74
CA SER A 136 25.66 -0.20 -10.94
C SER A 136 25.28 1.23 -10.55
N ASP A 137 26.26 2.12 -10.46
CA ASP A 137 26.06 3.53 -10.08
C ASP A 137 25.75 4.44 -11.28
N GLU A 138 25.84 3.93 -12.51
CA GLU A 138 25.59 4.72 -13.72
C GLU A 138 24.08 4.99 -13.88
N ALA A 139 23.69 6.27 -13.78
CA ALA A 139 22.29 6.68 -13.80
C ALA A 139 21.57 6.34 -15.11
N ASP A 140 22.24 6.49 -16.24
CA ASP A 140 21.68 6.20 -17.57
C ASP A 140 21.39 4.69 -17.73
N TYR A 141 22.26 3.84 -17.20
CA TYR A 141 22.05 2.39 -17.23
C TYR A 141 20.86 2.00 -16.38
N ARG A 142 20.74 2.56 -15.19
CA ARG A 142 19.63 2.30 -14.29
C ARG A 142 18.30 2.75 -14.88
N THR A 143 18.25 3.94 -15.44
CA THR A 143 17.06 4.47 -16.11
C THR A 143 16.62 3.55 -17.24
N HIS A 144 17.53 3.19 -18.13
CA HIS A 144 17.23 2.29 -19.25
C HIS A 144 16.73 0.91 -18.80
N ILE A 145 17.41 0.30 -17.81
CA ILE A 145 17.06 -1.02 -17.28
C ILE A 145 15.68 -0.98 -16.60
N ARG A 146 15.40 0.08 -15.82
CA ARG A 146 14.10 0.30 -15.19
C ARG A 146 12.98 0.37 -16.22
N ASP A 147 13.16 1.22 -17.24
CA ASP A 147 12.16 1.42 -18.30
C ASP A 147 11.92 0.11 -19.08
N LEU A 148 12.98 -0.61 -19.40
CA LEU A 148 12.90 -1.89 -20.09
C LEU A 148 12.18 -2.94 -19.25
N THR A 149 12.47 -2.99 -17.96
CA THR A 149 11.82 -3.93 -17.02
C THR A 149 10.34 -3.59 -16.82
N VAL A 150 9.97 -2.33 -16.71
CA VAL A 150 8.56 -1.93 -16.64
C VAL A 150 7.82 -2.28 -17.93
N LYS A 151 8.46 -2.09 -19.08
CA LYS A 151 7.84 -2.31 -20.40
C LYS A 151 7.69 -3.80 -20.75
N LYS A 152 8.72 -4.61 -20.50
CA LYS A 152 8.80 -6.00 -20.92
C LYS A 152 8.76 -7.02 -19.77
N GLY A 153 8.94 -6.57 -18.54
CA GLY A 153 8.97 -7.43 -17.37
C GLY A 153 7.61 -8.02 -17.04
N ARG A 154 7.63 -9.07 -16.25
CA ARG A 154 6.45 -9.80 -15.80
C ARG A 154 6.48 -9.93 -14.27
N MET A 155 5.32 -9.83 -13.65
CA MET A 155 5.19 -10.21 -12.25
C MET A 155 4.77 -11.66 -12.16
N THR A 156 5.55 -12.44 -11.46
CA THR A 156 5.25 -13.85 -11.19
C THR A 156 4.98 -14.07 -9.71
N SER A 157 4.08 -15.00 -9.42
CA SER A 157 3.80 -15.43 -8.06
C SER A 157 3.66 -16.95 -8.04
N THR A 158 4.29 -17.57 -7.06
CA THR A 158 4.23 -19.02 -6.85
C THR A 158 3.88 -19.33 -5.39
N ALA A 159 3.20 -20.45 -5.16
CA ALA A 159 2.93 -20.94 -3.82
C ALA A 159 4.23 -21.35 -3.13
N LYS A 160 4.35 -21.04 -1.83
CA LYS A 160 5.42 -21.60 -0.98
C LYS A 160 5.17 -23.07 -0.69
N ASP A 161 3.92 -23.42 -0.49
CA ASP A 161 3.43 -24.79 -0.33
C ASP A 161 2.14 -24.95 -1.17
N PRO A 162 2.21 -25.60 -2.33
CA PRO A 162 1.06 -25.78 -3.23
C PRO A 162 -0.09 -26.61 -2.64
N GLU A 163 0.16 -27.43 -1.62
CA GLU A 163 -0.84 -28.28 -0.99
C GLU A 163 -1.68 -27.55 0.08
N THR A 164 -1.23 -26.37 0.48
CA THR A 164 -1.95 -25.56 1.47
C THR A 164 -3.09 -24.79 0.80
N GLU A 165 -4.32 -25.05 1.19
CA GLU A 165 -5.50 -24.30 0.75
C GLU A 165 -5.47 -22.88 1.32
N SER A 166 -5.74 -21.87 0.50
CA SER A 166 -5.83 -20.49 0.92
C SER A 166 -6.68 -19.65 -0.04
N VAL A 167 -7.02 -18.43 0.38
CA VAL A 167 -7.69 -17.45 -0.49
C VAL A 167 -6.79 -16.95 -1.63
N TYR A 168 -5.52 -17.36 -1.67
CA TYR A 168 -4.53 -16.95 -2.66
C TYR A 168 -4.27 -17.99 -3.75
N GLU A 169 -5.06 -19.08 -3.82
CA GLU A 169 -4.85 -20.19 -4.80
C GLU A 169 -4.77 -19.69 -6.24
N MET A 170 -5.55 -18.68 -6.61
CA MET A 170 -5.49 -18.07 -7.94
C MET A 170 -4.15 -17.41 -8.28
N TYR A 171 -3.28 -17.21 -7.28
CA TYR A 171 -1.94 -16.64 -7.43
C TYR A 171 -0.81 -17.66 -7.19
N TYR A 172 -1.13 -18.95 -7.06
CA TYR A 172 -0.14 -20.02 -6.86
C TYR A 172 0.70 -20.30 -8.11
N ASP A 173 0.15 -19.99 -9.27
CA ASP A 173 0.83 -20.00 -10.57
C ASP A 173 0.36 -18.78 -11.38
N PHE A 174 0.90 -17.63 -11.03
CA PHE A 174 0.47 -16.35 -11.59
C PHE A 174 1.61 -15.70 -12.37
N ASP A 175 1.30 -15.22 -13.56
CA ASP A 175 2.25 -14.56 -14.45
C ASP A 175 1.53 -13.51 -15.32
N GLU A 176 1.82 -12.23 -15.09
CA GLU A 176 1.26 -11.13 -15.89
C GLU A 176 2.30 -10.05 -16.22
N PRO A 177 2.19 -9.38 -17.39
CA PRO A 177 3.04 -8.25 -17.71
C PRO A 177 2.92 -7.12 -16.69
N VAL A 178 4.05 -6.60 -16.21
CA VAL A 178 4.09 -5.47 -15.26
C VAL A 178 3.26 -4.27 -15.73
N ALA A 179 3.35 -3.96 -17.03
CA ALA A 179 2.63 -2.82 -17.62
C ALA A 179 1.10 -2.94 -17.61
N LYS A 180 0.55 -4.15 -17.42
CA LYS A 180 -0.89 -4.43 -17.46
C LYS A 180 -1.49 -4.83 -16.12
N LEU A 181 -0.69 -4.87 -15.06
CA LEU A 181 -1.14 -5.32 -13.74
C LEU A 181 -2.25 -4.42 -13.17
N ALA A 182 -3.35 -5.05 -12.80
CA ALA A 182 -4.44 -4.40 -12.09
C ALA A 182 -4.10 -4.20 -10.60
N GLY A 183 -4.50 -3.05 -10.03
CA GLY A 183 -4.16 -2.69 -8.66
C GLY A 183 -4.61 -3.71 -7.61
N HIS A 184 -5.82 -4.27 -7.75
CA HIS A 184 -6.33 -5.28 -6.82
C HIS A 184 -5.48 -6.57 -6.80
N ARG A 185 -4.88 -6.96 -7.94
CA ARG A 185 -3.97 -8.12 -8.01
C ARG A 185 -2.65 -7.84 -7.30
N ILE A 186 -2.12 -6.62 -7.47
CA ILE A 186 -0.91 -6.17 -6.75
C ILE A 186 -1.12 -6.24 -5.24
N LEU A 187 -2.25 -5.73 -4.75
CA LEU A 187 -2.56 -5.76 -3.32
C LEU A 187 -2.77 -7.19 -2.81
N ALA A 188 -3.41 -8.04 -3.60
CA ALA A 188 -3.62 -9.45 -3.25
C ALA A 188 -2.30 -10.22 -3.13
N VAL A 189 -1.41 -10.11 -4.12
CA VAL A 189 -0.12 -10.81 -4.08
C VAL A 189 0.79 -10.28 -2.98
N ASN A 190 0.77 -8.97 -2.72
CA ASN A 190 1.52 -8.38 -1.60
C ASN A 190 1.05 -8.93 -0.25
N ARG A 191 -0.26 -9.08 -0.05
CA ARG A 191 -0.81 -9.67 1.16
C ARG A 191 -0.46 -11.14 1.29
N GLY A 192 -0.61 -11.92 0.20
CA GLY A 192 -0.24 -13.33 0.17
C GLY A 192 1.24 -13.58 0.46
N GLU A 193 2.13 -12.68 0.01
CA GLU A 193 3.56 -12.71 0.33
C GLU A 193 3.82 -12.37 1.80
N LYS A 194 3.17 -11.34 2.34
CA LYS A 194 3.24 -10.93 3.76
C LYS A 194 2.76 -12.04 4.69
N GLU A 195 1.69 -12.73 4.32
CA GLU A 195 1.12 -13.88 5.04
C GLU A 195 1.88 -15.20 4.79
N LYS A 196 2.93 -15.17 3.97
CA LYS A 196 3.84 -16.29 3.67
C LYS A 196 3.23 -17.43 2.84
N PHE A 197 2.15 -17.18 2.14
CA PHE A 197 1.58 -18.13 1.17
C PHE A 197 2.28 -18.07 -0.18
N LEU A 198 2.73 -16.88 -0.60
CA LEU A 198 3.28 -16.63 -1.91
C LEU A 198 4.76 -16.23 -1.87
N THR A 199 5.45 -16.53 -2.97
CA THR A 199 6.72 -15.91 -3.35
C THR A 199 6.49 -15.10 -4.61
N VAL A 200 6.77 -13.79 -4.57
CA VAL A 200 6.48 -12.84 -5.64
C VAL A 200 7.77 -12.26 -6.20
N LYS A 201 7.91 -12.21 -7.54
CA LYS A 201 9.08 -11.68 -8.23
C LYS A 201 8.69 -10.82 -9.42
N ILE A 202 9.62 -9.96 -9.82
CA ILE A 202 9.60 -9.31 -11.13
C ILE A 202 10.61 -10.00 -12.02
N GLU A 203 10.13 -10.70 -13.01
CA GLU A 203 10.96 -11.33 -14.05
C GLU A 203 11.30 -10.26 -15.11
N ALA A 204 12.55 -9.82 -15.09
CA ALA A 204 13.05 -8.83 -16.04
C ALA A 204 13.49 -9.48 -17.36
N PRO A 205 13.55 -8.75 -18.49
CA PRO A 205 14.10 -9.22 -19.75
C PRO A 205 15.64 -9.27 -19.69
N GLN A 206 16.18 -10.23 -18.95
CA GLN A 206 17.58 -10.32 -18.57
C GLN A 206 18.54 -10.33 -19.75
N GLU A 207 18.23 -11.09 -20.81
CA GLU A 207 19.08 -11.16 -22.00
C GLU A 207 19.20 -9.79 -22.71
N ASP A 208 18.10 -9.07 -22.85
CA ASP A 208 18.10 -7.74 -23.45
C ASP A 208 18.90 -6.75 -22.60
N ILE A 209 18.78 -6.85 -21.28
CA ILE A 209 19.50 -5.99 -20.32
C ILE A 209 21.01 -6.27 -20.38
N LEU A 210 21.41 -7.53 -20.31
CA LEU A 210 22.84 -7.90 -20.37
C LEU A 210 23.45 -7.49 -21.71
N ARG A 211 22.76 -7.70 -22.81
CA ARG A 211 23.20 -7.27 -24.13
C ARG A 211 23.39 -5.74 -24.22
N TYR A 212 22.47 -4.98 -23.62
CA TYR A 212 22.58 -3.53 -23.53
C TYR A 212 23.82 -3.12 -22.71
N LEU A 213 24.01 -3.69 -21.53
CA LEU A 213 25.14 -3.38 -20.67
C LEU A 213 26.47 -3.77 -21.29
N GLU A 214 26.57 -4.95 -21.88
CA GLU A 214 27.76 -5.39 -22.61
C GLU A 214 28.14 -4.42 -23.72
N LYS A 215 27.16 -3.97 -24.52
CA LYS A 215 27.39 -2.99 -25.58
C LYS A 215 27.89 -1.64 -25.07
N LYS A 216 27.48 -1.25 -23.87
CA LYS A 216 27.91 0.00 -23.23
C LYS A 216 29.27 -0.11 -22.57
N VAL A 217 29.59 -1.24 -21.95
CA VAL A 217 30.79 -1.47 -21.16
C VAL A 217 31.96 -1.96 -22.04
N ILE A 218 31.71 -2.89 -22.96
CA ILE A 218 32.70 -3.45 -23.86
C ILE A 218 32.71 -2.61 -25.14
N VAL A 219 33.50 -1.55 -25.11
CA VAL A 219 33.62 -0.58 -26.22
C VAL A 219 34.74 -0.92 -27.24
N ARG A 220 35.61 -1.85 -26.86
CA ARG A 220 36.70 -2.33 -27.69
C ARG A 220 36.75 -3.84 -27.68
N ASP A 221 36.97 -4.46 -28.83
CA ASP A 221 37.16 -5.91 -28.91
C ASP A 221 38.60 -6.25 -28.48
N ASN A 222 38.77 -6.56 -27.21
CA ASN A 222 40.03 -6.94 -26.62
C ASN A 222 39.95 -8.33 -25.97
N PRO A 223 40.57 -9.36 -26.54
CA PRO A 223 40.50 -10.72 -25.99
C PRO A 223 40.99 -10.85 -24.55
N GLN A 224 41.86 -9.93 -24.09
CA GLN A 224 42.40 -9.96 -22.74
C GLN A 224 41.40 -9.49 -21.67
N THR A 225 40.40 -8.69 -22.04
CA THR A 225 39.46 -8.06 -21.10
C THR A 225 38.00 -8.45 -21.34
N ASN A 226 37.65 -8.95 -22.53
CA ASN A 226 36.27 -9.20 -22.91
C ASN A 226 35.55 -10.19 -21.97
N GLU A 227 36.20 -11.30 -21.63
CA GLU A 227 35.61 -12.33 -20.77
C GLU A 227 35.34 -11.78 -19.36
N VAL A 228 36.35 -11.16 -18.76
CA VAL A 228 36.20 -10.54 -17.41
C VAL A 228 35.13 -9.47 -17.41
N LEU A 229 35.05 -8.62 -18.42
CA LEU A 229 34.03 -7.58 -18.51
C LEU A 229 32.62 -8.13 -18.68
N ARG A 230 32.44 -9.25 -19.39
CA ARG A 230 31.14 -9.94 -19.46
C ARG A 230 30.72 -10.46 -18.09
N ASP A 231 31.63 -11.07 -17.36
CA ASP A 231 31.38 -11.55 -16.01
C ASP A 231 31.08 -10.41 -15.05
N VAL A 232 31.80 -9.30 -15.15
CA VAL A 232 31.56 -8.08 -14.37
C VAL A 232 30.18 -7.48 -14.66
N VAL A 233 29.78 -7.40 -15.93
CA VAL A 233 28.45 -6.91 -16.31
C VAL A 233 27.34 -7.78 -15.71
N ARG A 234 27.51 -9.10 -15.78
CA ARG A 234 26.56 -10.04 -15.19
C ARG A 234 26.49 -9.88 -13.66
N ASP A 235 27.62 -9.83 -12.99
CA ASP A 235 27.67 -9.63 -11.53
C ASP A 235 27.06 -8.27 -11.12
N ALA A 236 27.39 -7.19 -11.84
CA ALA A 236 26.80 -5.87 -11.59
C ALA A 236 25.28 -5.90 -11.71
N TYR A 237 24.75 -6.55 -12.73
CA TYR A 237 23.31 -6.68 -12.91
C TYR A 237 22.68 -7.58 -11.83
N ASP A 238 23.10 -8.81 -11.70
CA ASP A 238 22.47 -9.81 -10.84
C ASP A 238 22.55 -9.43 -9.34
N ARG A 239 23.68 -8.90 -8.90
CA ARG A 239 23.94 -8.60 -7.49
C ARG A 239 23.54 -7.19 -7.07
N LEU A 240 23.73 -6.20 -7.93
CA LEU A 240 23.61 -4.78 -7.55
C LEU A 240 22.41 -4.09 -8.18
N ILE A 241 22.14 -4.30 -9.47
CA ILE A 241 21.12 -3.56 -10.20
C ILE A 241 19.74 -4.25 -10.07
N ALA A 242 19.65 -5.52 -10.42
CA ALA A 242 18.38 -6.23 -10.49
C ALA A 242 17.60 -6.21 -9.17
N PRO A 243 18.19 -6.51 -7.99
CA PRO A 243 17.46 -6.48 -6.73
C PRO A 243 16.97 -5.08 -6.34
N ALA A 244 17.71 -4.04 -6.73
CA ALA A 244 17.34 -2.65 -6.46
C ALA A 244 16.18 -2.19 -7.35
N ILE A 245 16.26 -2.47 -8.65
CA ILE A 245 15.21 -2.14 -9.63
C ILE A 245 13.93 -2.92 -9.33
N GLU A 246 14.02 -4.19 -8.97
CA GLU A 246 12.86 -4.99 -8.58
C GLU A 246 12.12 -4.38 -7.39
N ARG A 247 12.83 -4.05 -6.31
CA ARG A 247 12.23 -3.39 -5.12
C ARG A 247 11.58 -2.07 -5.48
N GLU A 248 12.21 -1.27 -6.32
CA GLU A 248 11.70 0.01 -6.78
C GLU A 248 10.41 -0.15 -7.60
N ILE A 249 10.40 -1.06 -8.56
CA ILE A 249 9.20 -1.36 -9.37
C ILE A 249 8.07 -1.89 -8.48
N ARG A 250 8.35 -2.82 -7.56
CA ARG A 250 7.39 -3.33 -6.61
C ARG A 250 6.79 -2.22 -5.74
N SER A 251 7.63 -1.31 -5.25
CA SER A 251 7.18 -0.15 -4.46
C SER A 251 6.27 0.77 -5.27
N ASN A 252 6.65 1.11 -6.50
CA ASN A 252 5.85 1.96 -7.39
C ASN A 252 4.51 1.32 -7.77
N LEU A 253 4.49 0.03 -8.05
CA LEU A 253 3.26 -0.72 -8.33
C LEU A 253 2.33 -0.71 -7.12
N THR A 254 2.87 -0.93 -5.93
CA THR A 254 2.11 -0.91 -4.67
C THR A 254 1.50 0.48 -4.42
N GLU A 255 2.28 1.54 -4.55
CA GLU A 255 1.80 2.91 -4.36
C GLU A 255 0.66 3.26 -5.34
N ARG A 256 0.81 2.93 -6.62
CA ARG A 256 -0.26 3.12 -7.62
C ARG A 256 -1.52 2.31 -7.31
N ALA A 257 -1.35 1.09 -6.83
CA ALA A 257 -2.45 0.21 -6.46
C ALA A 257 -3.20 0.75 -5.23
N GLU A 258 -2.47 1.22 -4.24
CA GLU A 258 -3.02 1.86 -3.04
C GLU A 258 -3.79 3.14 -3.39
N ASP A 259 -3.22 4.03 -4.20
CA ASP A 259 -3.88 5.27 -4.63
C ASP A 259 -5.18 4.98 -5.40
N GLY A 260 -5.17 3.95 -6.24
CA GLY A 260 -6.37 3.49 -6.95
C GLY A 260 -7.44 2.96 -5.99
N ALA A 261 -7.05 2.17 -5.01
CA ALA A 261 -7.96 1.59 -4.03
C ALA A 261 -8.53 2.67 -3.09
N ILE A 262 -7.71 3.59 -2.61
CA ILE A 262 -8.14 4.72 -1.76
C ILE A 262 -9.21 5.56 -2.45
N ARG A 263 -9.08 5.80 -3.76
CA ARG A 263 -10.13 6.50 -4.55
C ARG A 263 -11.45 5.73 -4.56
N VAL A 264 -11.40 4.40 -4.69
CA VAL A 264 -12.61 3.56 -4.61
C VAL A 264 -13.21 3.61 -3.22
N PHE A 265 -12.36 3.56 -2.18
CA PHE A 265 -12.83 3.64 -0.78
C PHE A 265 -13.50 4.99 -0.49
N GLY A 266 -12.94 6.08 -1.02
CA GLY A 266 -13.58 7.41 -0.93
C GLY A 266 -14.97 7.41 -1.52
N LYS A 267 -15.15 6.88 -2.73
CA LYS A 267 -16.47 6.75 -3.37
C LYS A 267 -17.44 5.87 -2.57
N ASN A 268 -16.96 4.76 -2.01
CA ASN A 268 -17.78 3.88 -1.20
C ASN A 268 -18.22 4.58 0.10
N LEU A 269 -17.33 5.35 0.72
CA LEU A 269 -17.64 6.15 1.90
C LEU A 269 -18.67 7.24 1.56
N GLU A 270 -18.47 7.98 0.49
CA GLU A 270 -19.42 8.98 0.00
C GLU A 270 -20.82 8.39 -0.18
N GLN A 271 -20.93 7.26 -0.89
CA GLN A 271 -22.21 6.55 -1.08
C GLN A 271 -22.84 6.12 0.25
N LEU A 272 -22.03 5.72 1.21
CA LEU A 272 -22.51 5.33 2.52
C LEU A 272 -23.04 6.54 3.33
N LEU A 273 -22.32 7.65 3.30
CA LEU A 273 -22.71 8.89 3.97
C LEU A 273 -23.95 9.53 3.34
N MET A 274 -24.06 9.46 2.02
CA MET A 274 -25.14 10.08 1.24
C MET A 274 -26.36 9.17 1.05
N GLN A 275 -26.50 8.09 1.82
CA GLN A 275 -27.72 7.28 1.81
C GLN A 275 -28.93 8.13 2.20
N PRO A 276 -30.06 7.95 1.51
CA PRO A 276 -31.29 8.69 1.84
C PRO A 276 -31.77 8.36 3.27
N PRO A 277 -32.04 9.38 4.09
CA PRO A 277 -32.59 9.15 5.43
C PRO A 277 -34.02 8.64 5.36
N ILE A 278 -34.40 7.78 6.30
CA ILE A 278 -35.76 7.28 6.49
C ILE A 278 -36.35 7.97 7.72
N ALA A 279 -37.00 9.10 7.48
CA ALA A 279 -37.55 9.93 8.56
C ALA A 279 -38.99 9.50 8.98
N GLY A 280 -39.42 9.94 10.17
CA GLY A 280 -40.79 9.87 10.60
C GLY A 280 -41.25 8.49 11.12
N GLN A 281 -40.33 7.52 11.31
CA GLN A 281 -40.68 6.17 11.79
C GLN A 281 -40.08 5.87 13.16
N VAL A 282 -40.74 5.02 13.91
CA VAL A 282 -40.19 4.37 15.10
C VAL A 282 -39.40 3.15 14.62
N VAL A 283 -38.11 3.12 14.91
CA VAL A 283 -37.17 2.12 14.42
C VAL A 283 -36.68 1.23 15.55
N LEU A 284 -36.70 -0.07 15.34
CA LEU A 284 -36.02 -1.04 16.19
C LEU A 284 -34.63 -1.31 15.63
N GLY A 285 -33.61 -0.82 16.30
CA GLY A 285 -32.22 -1.17 16.03
C GLY A 285 -31.89 -2.55 16.57
N TRP A 286 -31.26 -3.37 15.75
CA TRP A 286 -30.90 -4.75 16.06
C TRP A 286 -29.43 -4.98 15.77
N ASP A 287 -28.63 -5.11 16.81
CA ASP A 287 -27.24 -5.50 16.74
C ASP A 287 -27.12 -7.02 16.97
N PRO A 288 -26.92 -7.80 15.89
CA PRO A 288 -26.98 -9.27 15.97
C PRO A 288 -25.71 -9.83 16.61
N ALA A 289 -25.89 -10.89 17.42
CA ALA A 289 -24.79 -11.64 18.00
C ALA A 289 -25.24 -13.06 18.36
N PHE A 290 -24.29 -13.98 18.47
CA PHE A 290 -24.54 -15.35 18.92
C PHE A 290 -24.61 -15.45 20.45
N ARG A 291 -23.48 -15.71 21.08
CA ARG A 291 -23.39 -16.03 22.51
C ARG A 291 -23.89 -14.92 23.44
N THR A 292 -23.57 -13.69 23.14
CA THR A 292 -23.89 -12.54 24.01
C THR A 292 -25.30 -12.02 23.86
N GLY A 293 -26.08 -12.60 22.94
CA GLY A 293 -27.44 -12.18 22.61
C GLY A 293 -27.49 -10.96 21.69
N CYS A 294 -28.59 -10.85 20.97
CA CYS A 294 -28.87 -9.72 20.09
C CYS A 294 -29.35 -8.52 20.93
N LYS A 295 -28.70 -7.37 20.78
CA LYS A 295 -29.06 -6.14 21.48
C LYS A 295 -30.06 -5.37 20.65
N LEU A 296 -31.11 -4.91 21.30
CA LEU A 296 -32.21 -4.17 20.69
C LEU A 296 -32.33 -2.77 21.30
N ALA A 297 -32.61 -1.79 20.47
CA ALA A 297 -32.99 -0.44 20.92
C ALA A 297 -34.17 0.08 20.12
N VAL A 298 -35.18 0.57 20.80
CA VAL A 298 -36.32 1.24 20.17
C VAL A 298 -36.04 2.73 20.15
N VAL A 299 -36.09 3.32 18.96
CA VAL A 299 -35.74 4.74 18.73
C VAL A 299 -36.94 5.44 18.09
N ASP A 300 -37.33 6.57 18.64
CA ASP A 300 -38.42 7.36 18.10
C ASP A 300 -38.03 8.15 16.85
N PRO A 301 -38.99 8.79 16.14
CA PRO A 301 -38.66 9.52 14.92
C PRO A 301 -37.65 10.69 15.08
N THR A 302 -37.37 11.12 16.30
CA THR A 302 -36.40 12.19 16.60
C THR A 302 -34.99 11.67 16.93
N GLY A 303 -34.82 10.34 16.94
CA GLY A 303 -33.57 9.69 17.32
C GLY A 303 -33.43 9.42 18.83
N LYS A 304 -34.47 9.67 19.64
CA LYS A 304 -34.47 9.40 21.08
C LYS A 304 -34.69 7.91 21.35
N VAL A 305 -33.86 7.29 22.19
CA VAL A 305 -33.99 5.92 22.60
C VAL A 305 -35.14 5.83 23.65
N LEU A 306 -36.16 4.98 23.34
CA LEU A 306 -37.33 4.76 24.19
C LEU A 306 -37.15 3.55 25.08
N ASP A 307 -36.51 2.48 24.59
CA ASP A 307 -36.34 1.22 25.31
C ASP A 307 -35.13 0.46 24.76
N THR A 308 -34.52 -0.37 25.59
CA THR A 308 -33.44 -1.29 25.21
C THR A 308 -33.68 -2.67 25.84
N THR A 309 -33.30 -3.73 25.14
CA THR A 309 -33.37 -5.09 25.67
C THR A 309 -32.38 -6.01 24.95
N VAL A 310 -32.24 -7.23 25.46
CA VAL A 310 -31.42 -8.28 24.86
C VAL A 310 -32.30 -9.50 24.64
N ILE A 311 -32.20 -10.11 23.46
CA ILE A 311 -32.89 -11.37 23.14
C ILE A 311 -31.84 -12.41 22.69
N TYR A 312 -32.21 -13.68 22.82
CA TYR A 312 -31.31 -14.81 22.55
C TYR A 312 -31.88 -15.79 21.51
N PRO A 313 -32.27 -15.33 20.31
CA PRO A 313 -32.90 -16.20 19.30
C PRO A 313 -31.91 -17.10 18.56
N THR A 314 -30.61 -16.81 18.66
CA THR A 314 -29.53 -17.48 17.93
C THR A 314 -28.78 -18.47 18.81
N ALA A 315 -27.92 -19.30 18.18
CA ALA A 315 -27.08 -20.25 18.92
C ALA A 315 -26.16 -19.50 19.94
N PRO A 316 -25.85 -20.11 21.07
CA PRO A 316 -26.20 -21.46 21.52
C PRO A 316 -27.58 -21.55 22.21
N GLN A 317 -28.19 -20.42 22.59
CA GLN A 317 -29.43 -20.40 23.40
C GLN A 317 -30.67 -20.79 22.61
N ASN A 318 -30.79 -20.39 21.36
CA ASN A 318 -31.91 -20.68 20.43
C ASN A 318 -33.29 -20.43 21.00
N LYS A 319 -33.49 -19.39 21.82
CA LYS A 319 -34.74 -19.03 22.46
C LYS A 319 -35.66 -18.24 21.52
N VAL A 320 -36.04 -18.86 20.40
CA VAL A 320 -36.78 -18.20 19.32
C VAL A 320 -38.16 -17.74 19.75
N ALA A 321 -38.92 -18.60 20.42
CA ALA A 321 -40.27 -18.28 20.87
C ALA A 321 -40.32 -17.13 21.89
N GLU A 322 -39.36 -17.14 22.83
CA GLU A 322 -39.23 -16.10 23.85
C GLU A 322 -38.84 -14.77 23.19
N ALA A 323 -37.88 -14.80 22.25
CA ALA A 323 -37.47 -13.62 21.50
C ALA A 323 -38.62 -13.02 20.67
N LYS A 324 -39.40 -13.84 19.97
CA LYS A 324 -40.57 -13.38 19.23
C LYS A 324 -41.63 -12.75 20.14
N ALA A 325 -41.86 -13.30 21.35
CA ALA A 325 -42.79 -12.73 22.33
C ALA A 325 -42.33 -11.32 22.77
N VAL A 326 -41.06 -11.14 23.06
CA VAL A 326 -40.46 -9.82 23.39
C VAL A 326 -40.65 -8.84 22.24
N LEU A 327 -40.32 -9.27 21.02
CA LEU A 327 -40.43 -8.43 19.82
C LEU A 327 -41.88 -8.00 19.55
N LYS A 328 -42.85 -8.90 19.63
CA LYS A 328 -44.28 -8.58 19.47
C LYS A 328 -44.73 -7.54 20.51
N LYS A 329 -44.29 -7.69 21.76
CA LYS A 329 -44.59 -6.74 22.83
C LYS A 329 -44.01 -5.35 22.57
N LEU A 330 -42.77 -5.27 22.12
CA LEU A 330 -42.10 -3.99 21.77
C LEU A 330 -42.81 -3.32 20.59
N ILE A 331 -43.11 -4.09 19.54
CA ILE A 331 -43.77 -3.57 18.33
C ILE A 331 -45.15 -2.99 18.67
N ALA A 332 -45.92 -3.70 19.48
CA ALA A 332 -47.23 -3.22 19.91
C ALA A 332 -47.15 -1.98 20.82
N LYS A 333 -46.22 -1.98 21.79
CA LYS A 333 -46.08 -0.91 22.78
C LYS A 333 -45.62 0.41 22.16
N TYR A 334 -44.64 0.38 21.22
CA TYR A 334 -44.01 1.57 20.66
C TYR A 334 -44.44 1.87 19.22
N HIS A 335 -45.34 1.08 18.66
CA HIS A 335 -45.80 1.21 17.27
C HIS A 335 -44.62 1.17 16.27
N ILE A 336 -43.72 0.22 16.44
CA ILE A 336 -42.54 0.04 15.58
C ILE A 336 -43.01 -0.32 14.18
N THR A 337 -42.50 0.39 13.18
CA THR A 337 -42.80 0.21 11.76
C THR A 337 -41.63 -0.29 10.94
N LEU A 338 -40.41 -0.16 11.47
CA LEU A 338 -39.18 -0.48 10.76
C LEU A 338 -38.17 -1.16 11.71
N ILE A 339 -37.54 -2.22 11.22
CA ILE A 339 -36.43 -2.91 11.91
C ILE A 339 -35.15 -2.64 11.14
N SER A 340 -34.13 -2.14 11.83
CA SER A 340 -32.78 -1.92 11.31
C SER A 340 -31.86 -3.02 11.82
N LEU A 341 -31.54 -4.00 10.95
CA LEU A 341 -30.70 -5.14 11.28
C LEU A 341 -29.25 -4.90 10.84
N GLY A 342 -28.30 -4.96 11.76
CA GLY A 342 -26.88 -4.94 11.43
C GLY A 342 -26.45 -6.14 10.57
N ASN A 343 -25.50 -5.94 9.66
CA ASN A 343 -25.04 -6.97 8.71
C ASN A 343 -23.85 -7.82 9.20
N GLY A 344 -23.53 -7.78 10.49
CA GLY A 344 -22.40 -8.50 11.06
C GLY A 344 -22.69 -9.95 11.46
N THR A 345 -21.99 -10.39 12.49
CA THR A 345 -22.10 -11.75 13.03
C THR A 345 -23.55 -12.07 13.42
N ALA A 346 -24.06 -13.25 13.02
CA ALA A 346 -25.43 -13.71 13.25
C ALA A 346 -26.54 -12.90 12.54
N SER A 347 -26.19 -12.06 11.56
CA SER A 347 -27.17 -11.28 10.79
C SER A 347 -28.13 -12.17 10.00
N ARG A 348 -27.61 -13.21 9.34
CA ARG A 348 -28.41 -14.13 8.53
C ARG A 348 -29.43 -14.91 9.38
N GLU A 349 -29.02 -15.40 10.54
CA GLU A 349 -29.88 -16.09 11.50
C GLU A 349 -30.94 -15.14 12.07
N SER A 350 -30.52 -13.92 12.40
CA SER A 350 -31.45 -12.88 12.87
C SER A 350 -32.46 -12.50 11.79
N GLU A 351 -32.05 -12.38 10.53
CA GLU A 351 -32.96 -12.12 9.42
C GLU A 351 -34.03 -13.19 9.28
N GLN A 352 -33.68 -14.48 9.42
CA GLN A 352 -34.67 -15.59 9.40
C GLN A 352 -35.69 -15.47 10.52
N ILE A 353 -35.26 -15.06 11.72
CA ILE A 353 -36.16 -14.81 12.85
C ILE A 353 -37.10 -13.66 12.53
N ILE A 354 -36.61 -12.57 11.96
CA ILE A 354 -37.41 -11.41 11.57
C ILE A 354 -38.45 -11.82 10.52
N VAL A 355 -38.06 -12.52 9.46
CA VAL A 355 -38.97 -12.98 8.41
C VAL A 355 -40.08 -13.88 8.97
N GLY A 356 -39.73 -14.77 9.88
CA GLY A 356 -40.71 -15.60 10.58
C GLY A 356 -41.68 -14.77 11.45
N LEU A 357 -41.14 -13.78 12.17
CA LEU A 357 -41.94 -12.87 13.00
C LEU A 357 -42.95 -12.05 12.18
N LEU A 358 -42.49 -11.49 11.04
CA LEU A 358 -43.32 -10.62 10.20
C LEU A 358 -44.59 -11.32 9.68
N LYS A 359 -44.53 -12.63 9.47
CA LYS A 359 -45.70 -13.44 9.07
C LYS A 359 -46.72 -13.61 10.19
N GLU A 360 -46.33 -13.43 11.43
CA GLU A 360 -47.17 -13.61 12.62
C GLU A 360 -47.75 -12.30 13.15
N LEU A 361 -47.30 -11.15 12.62
CA LEU A 361 -47.74 -9.84 13.09
C LEU A 361 -49.07 -9.41 12.48
N PRO A 362 -49.97 -8.81 13.27
CA PRO A 362 -51.22 -8.22 12.76
C PRO A 362 -51.03 -6.86 12.09
N VAL A 363 -49.86 -6.27 12.21
CA VAL A 363 -49.49 -4.96 11.66
C VAL A 363 -48.35 -5.09 10.66
N LYS A 364 -48.28 -4.16 9.74
CA LYS A 364 -47.20 -4.13 8.74
C LYS A 364 -45.92 -3.53 9.35
N VAL A 365 -44.87 -4.33 9.41
CA VAL A 365 -43.51 -3.91 9.78
C VAL A 365 -42.55 -4.27 8.63
N GLN A 366 -41.64 -3.42 8.35
CA GLN A 366 -40.57 -3.63 7.35
C GLN A 366 -39.24 -3.84 8.05
N TYR A 367 -38.24 -4.38 7.35
CA TYR A 367 -36.89 -4.45 7.84
C TYR A 367 -35.91 -4.09 6.75
N ILE A 368 -34.76 -3.55 7.14
CA ILE A 368 -33.62 -3.21 6.29
C ILE A 368 -32.35 -3.71 6.96
N ILE A 369 -31.47 -4.32 6.18
CA ILE A 369 -30.14 -4.69 6.63
C ILE A 369 -29.24 -3.46 6.45
N VAL A 370 -28.58 -3.03 7.54
CA VAL A 370 -27.68 -1.87 7.55
C VAL A 370 -26.25 -2.30 7.75
N ASN A 371 -25.34 -1.53 7.18
CA ASN A 371 -23.90 -1.71 7.42
C ASN A 371 -23.58 -1.32 8.86
N GLU A 372 -23.10 -2.29 9.67
CA GLU A 372 -22.71 -2.07 11.06
C GLU A 372 -21.26 -1.60 11.22
N ALA A 373 -20.51 -1.39 10.13
CA ALA A 373 -19.11 -1.01 10.18
C ALA A 373 -18.89 0.20 11.10
N GLY A 374 -17.86 0.12 11.93
CA GLY A 374 -17.53 1.15 12.91
C GLY A 374 -18.46 1.25 14.12
N ALA A 375 -19.54 0.48 14.21
CA ALA A 375 -20.46 0.54 15.36
C ALA A 375 -19.77 0.18 16.68
N SER A 376 -18.89 -0.80 16.68
CA SER A 376 -18.09 -1.19 17.84
C SER A 376 -17.11 -0.07 18.28
N VAL A 377 -16.54 0.63 17.32
CA VAL A 377 -15.63 1.77 17.59
C VAL A 377 -16.43 2.94 18.18
N TYR A 378 -17.58 3.27 17.58
CA TYR A 378 -18.46 4.31 18.10
C TYR A 378 -18.94 3.97 19.53
N SER A 379 -19.49 2.77 19.76
CA SER A 379 -20.10 2.40 21.04
C SER A 379 -19.09 2.44 22.22
N ALA A 380 -17.81 2.22 21.94
CA ALA A 380 -16.71 2.32 22.91
C ALA A 380 -16.10 3.73 23.00
N SER A 381 -16.52 4.68 22.17
CA SER A 381 -15.93 6.01 22.08
C SER A 381 -16.35 6.91 23.28
N LYS A 382 -15.55 7.96 23.51
CA LYS A 382 -15.89 9.01 24.47
C LYS A 382 -17.21 9.69 24.10
N LEU A 383 -17.40 9.99 22.81
CA LEU A 383 -18.63 10.59 22.30
C LEU A 383 -19.88 9.76 22.64
N ALA A 384 -19.84 8.44 22.39
CA ALA A 384 -20.97 7.56 22.74
C ALA A 384 -21.22 7.49 24.24
N THR A 385 -20.16 7.60 25.06
CA THR A 385 -20.29 7.66 26.51
C THR A 385 -20.95 8.98 26.97
N GLU A 386 -20.63 10.09 26.34
CA GLU A 386 -21.26 11.38 26.59
C GLU A 386 -22.73 11.41 26.12
N GLU A 387 -23.05 10.82 24.95
CA GLU A 387 -24.43 10.71 24.46
C GLU A 387 -25.30 9.78 25.33
N PHE A 388 -24.73 8.68 25.80
CA PHE A 388 -25.42 7.64 26.55
C PHE A 388 -24.64 7.19 27.80
N PRO A 389 -24.52 8.05 28.81
CA PRO A 389 -23.68 7.74 29.98
C PRO A 389 -24.17 6.52 30.78
N ASN A 390 -25.46 6.21 30.72
CA ASN A 390 -26.07 5.11 31.46
C ASN A 390 -26.23 3.80 30.62
N PHE A 391 -25.80 3.79 29.36
CA PHE A 391 -25.88 2.63 28.49
C PHE A 391 -24.53 1.90 28.43
N ASP A 392 -24.59 0.59 28.30
CA ASP A 392 -23.44 -0.21 27.94
C ASP A 392 -23.14 -0.12 26.42
N VAL A 393 -22.03 -0.72 26.00
CA VAL A 393 -21.59 -0.70 24.59
C VAL A 393 -22.61 -1.37 23.66
N GLY A 394 -23.28 -2.42 24.12
CA GLY A 394 -24.30 -3.13 23.34
C GLY A 394 -25.55 -2.29 23.10
N GLN A 395 -26.04 -1.59 24.13
CA GLN A 395 -27.16 -0.67 24.03
C GLN A 395 -26.86 0.51 23.10
N ARG A 396 -25.64 1.07 23.17
CA ARG A 396 -25.17 2.13 22.27
C ARG A 396 -25.08 1.66 20.83
N SER A 397 -24.59 0.45 20.60
CA SER A 397 -24.51 -0.15 19.26
C SER A 397 -25.89 -0.35 18.65
N ALA A 398 -26.84 -0.91 19.39
CA ALA A 398 -28.20 -1.10 18.92
C ALA A 398 -28.92 0.23 18.60
N ALA A 399 -28.72 1.26 19.43
CA ALA A 399 -29.21 2.62 19.17
C ALA A 399 -28.63 3.19 17.87
N SER A 400 -27.33 2.99 17.65
CA SER A 400 -26.65 3.40 16.41
C SER A 400 -27.24 2.70 15.19
N MET A 401 -27.56 1.41 15.26
CA MET A 401 -28.20 0.69 14.15
C MET A 401 -29.51 1.35 13.71
N ALA A 402 -30.35 1.76 14.66
CA ALA A 402 -31.59 2.46 14.36
C ALA A 402 -31.36 3.85 13.75
N ARG A 403 -30.47 4.63 14.33
CA ARG A 403 -30.18 6.00 13.89
C ARG A 403 -29.53 6.05 12.52
N ARG A 404 -28.76 5.01 12.13
CA ARG A 404 -28.17 4.91 10.78
C ARG A 404 -29.21 4.86 9.66
N LEU A 405 -30.43 4.41 9.92
CA LEU A 405 -31.53 4.51 8.96
C LEU A 405 -32.19 5.88 8.98
N GLN A 406 -32.33 6.47 10.16
CA GLN A 406 -33.03 7.75 10.33
C GLN A 406 -32.26 8.92 9.75
N ASP A 407 -30.94 8.96 10.03
CA ASP A 407 -30.02 9.97 9.52
C ASP A 407 -28.61 9.36 9.39
N PRO A 408 -28.31 8.72 8.24
CA PRO A 408 -27.02 8.08 8.02
C PRO A 408 -25.82 9.02 8.18
N LEU A 409 -25.93 10.22 7.64
CA LEU A 409 -24.84 11.19 7.69
C LEU A 409 -24.53 11.61 9.12
N ALA A 410 -25.53 12.06 9.87
CA ALA A 410 -25.36 12.51 11.25
C ALA A 410 -24.81 11.41 12.17
N GLU A 411 -25.14 10.16 11.91
CA GLU A 411 -24.65 9.02 12.71
C GLU A 411 -23.25 8.57 12.30
N LEU A 412 -22.97 8.45 11.00
CA LEU A 412 -21.69 7.93 10.51
C LEU A 412 -20.51 8.89 10.67
N VAL A 413 -20.73 10.21 10.66
CA VAL A 413 -19.68 11.21 10.90
C VAL A 413 -19.14 11.19 12.33
N LYS A 414 -19.80 10.49 13.26
CA LYS A 414 -19.31 10.26 14.62
C LYS A 414 -18.15 9.25 14.68
N ILE A 415 -17.91 8.54 13.60
CA ILE A 415 -16.94 7.45 13.50
C ILE A 415 -15.73 7.93 12.69
N ASP A 416 -14.50 7.60 13.15
CA ASP A 416 -13.31 7.79 12.32
C ASP A 416 -13.50 7.03 10.98
N PRO A 417 -13.42 7.72 9.84
CA PRO A 417 -13.66 7.10 8.53
C PRO A 417 -12.81 5.86 8.26
N LYS A 418 -11.60 5.78 8.82
CA LYS A 418 -10.73 4.59 8.73
C LYS A 418 -11.30 3.37 9.45
N SER A 419 -12.19 3.58 10.40
CA SER A 419 -12.87 2.51 11.12
C SER A 419 -14.13 2.01 10.44
N ILE A 420 -14.55 2.68 9.36
CA ILE A 420 -15.65 2.24 8.51
C ILE A 420 -15.08 1.32 7.44
N GLY A 421 -15.57 0.10 7.34
CA GLY A 421 -15.14 -0.87 6.34
C GLY A 421 -15.67 -0.52 4.95
N VAL A 422 -14.90 0.22 4.15
CA VAL A 422 -15.27 0.68 2.80
C VAL A 422 -14.56 -0.06 1.67
N GLY A 423 -13.61 -0.95 1.99
CA GLY A 423 -12.92 -1.71 0.98
C GLY A 423 -12.01 -2.81 1.49
N GLN A 424 -11.69 -3.73 0.58
CA GLN A 424 -10.77 -4.82 0.81
C GLN A 424 -9.32 -4.28 0.88
N TYR A 425 -8.48 -4.89 1.69
CA TYR A 425 -7.08 -4.47 1.92
C TYR A 425 -6.91 -3.10 2.59
N GLN A 426 -7.96 -2.52 3.15
CA GLN A 426 -7.92 -1.20 3.80
C GLN A 426 -6.83 -1.10 4.89
N HIS A 427 -6.62 -2.16 5.67
CA HIS A 427 -5.61 -2.21 6.74
C HIS A 427 -4.17 -2.40 6.24
N ASP A 428 -3.97 -2.79 4.99
CA ASP A 428 -2.65 -2.98 4.40
C ASP A 428 -2.08 -1.69 3.77
N MET A 429 -2.89 -0.66 3.65
CA MET A 429 -2.54 0.59 2.98
C MET A 429 -1.78 1.55 3.87
N ASN A 430 -1.17 2.56 3.25
CA ASN A 430 -0.62 3.70 3.96
C ASN A 430 -1.73 4.42 4.74
N GLN A 431 -1.74 4.25 6.07
CA GLN A 431 -2.81 4.72 6.96
C GLN A 431 -2.90 6.24 7.03
N LYS A 432 -1.80 6.95 6.76
CA LYS A 432 -1.80 8.41 6.69
C LYS A 432 -2.54 8.90 5.44
N LYS A 433 -2.16 8.40 4.26
CA LYS A 433 -2.84 8.72 2.99
C LYS A 433 -4.32 8.35 3.04
N LEU A 434 -4.63 7.17 3.56
CA LEU A 434 -6.02 6.71 3.73
C LEU A 434 -6.81 7.67 4.63
N GLY A 435 -6.27 8.04 5.79
CA GLY A 435 -6.92 8.95 6.73
C GLY A 435 -7.18 10.33 6.13
N GLU A 436 -6.20 10.90 5.43
CA GLU A 436 -6.33 12.19 4.75
C GLU A 436 -7.40 12.16 3.64
N ALA A 437 -7.40 11.10 2.81
CA ALA A 437 -8.35 10.94 1.72
C ALA A 437 -9.79 10.74 2.23
N LEU A 438 -9.99 9.83 3.20
CA LEU A 438 -11.33 9.58 3.75
C LEU A 438 -11.84 10.74 4.61
N GLY A 439 -10.96 11.43 5.34
CA GLY A 439 -11.29 12.66 6.05
C GLY A 439 -11.78 13.75 5.09
N GLY A 440 -11.13 13.89 3.94
CA GLY A 440 -11.57 14.80 2.89
C GLY A 440 -12.99 14.51 2.40
N VAL A 441 -13.35 13.24 2.19
CA VAL A 441 -14.72 12.85 1.79
C VAL A 441 -15.78 13.25 2.83
N VAL A 442 -15.44 13.17 4.12
CA VAL A 442 -16.35 13.59 5.20
C VAL A 442 -16.54 15.12 5.24
N GLU A 443 -15.49 15.87 4.90
CA GLU A 443 -15.52 17.33 4.88
C GLU A 443 -16.28 17.90 3.67
N ASP A 444 -16.26 17.22 2.52
CA ASP A 444 -16.93 17.61 1.26
C ASP A 444 -18.43 17.43 1.33
#